data_2a4d3d05e8fb8512913f441267c17a31
#
_entry.id   2a4d3d05e8fb8512913f441267c17a31
#
_cell.length_a   1.000
_cell.length_b   1.000
_cell.length_c   1.000
_cell.angle_alpha   90.00
_cell.angle_beta   90.00
_cell.angle_gamma   90.00
#
_symmetry.space_group_name_H-M   'P 1'
#
loop_
_entity.id
_entity.type
_entity.pdbx_description
1 polymer ?
#
loop_
_entity_poly.entity_id
_entity_poly.type
_entity_poly.pdbx_seq_one_letter_code
_entity_poly.pdbx_strand_id
1 'polypeptide(L)'
;PPTAEQMVESLQRAINRGGMDYEVRLYRMYGEKRSAGFELVDRNTDEILFSMDVDVNRPITPTQIYAVDGICFRGVSPLQMIADKVAVVSTDKVFRRIKDVVDLYYISKVFEFDVQKIYSTLKCSERTMGDFQGFLQRKEDLRHSYDKFRFAGGVNKPPFDAVYREVKIYLKDVLPKEASKEDADGGQQ
;
A
#
# COMPACT_ATOMS: atom_id res chain seq x y z
N PRO A 1 4.08 -20.76 -10.20
CA PRO A 1 4.38 -20.13 -8.92
C PRO A 1 4.46 -21.20 -7.82
N PRO A 2 5.29 -20.99 -6.78
CA PRO A 2 5.43 -21.94 -5.68
C PRO A 2 4.13 -22.08 -4.89
N THR A 3 3.89 -23.24 -4.29
CA THR A 3 2.81 -23.44 -3.32
C THR A 3 3.16 -22.79 -1.97
N ALA A 4 2.18 -22.64 -1.08
CA ALA A 4 2.42 -22.11 0.27
C ALA A 4 3.42 -22.97 1.04
N GLU A 5 3.33 -24.29 0.91
CA GLU A 5 4.25 -25.24 1.54
C GLU A 5 5.70 -25.08 1.01
N GLN A 6 5.85 -24.94 -0.31
CA GLN A 6 7.17 -24.69 -0.93
C GLN A 6 7.76 -23.34 -0.48
N MET A 7 6.91 -22.34 -0.21
CA MET A 7 7.35 -21.06 0.36
C MET A 7 7.82 -21.22 1.81
N VAL A 8 7.07 -21.97 2.65
CA VAL A 8 7.52 -22.31 4.02
C VAL A 8 8.88 -22.98 4.00
N GLU A 9 9.04 -24.04 3.20
CA GLU A 9 10.31 -24.75 3.10
C GLU A 9 11.46 -23.84 2.64
N SER A 10 11.20 -22.93 1.71
CA SER A 10 12.21 -22.02 1.17
C SER A 10 12.64 -20.98 2.22
N LEU A 11 11.68 -20.40 2.93
CA LEU A 11 11.92 -19.46 4.03
C LEU A 11 12.63 -20.15 5.19
N GLN A 12 12.17 -21.34 5.59
CA GLN A 12 12.78 -22.12 6.66
C GLN A 12 14.24 -22.48 6.35
N ARG A 13 14.52 -22.88 5.10
CA ARG A 13 15.92 -23.15 4.68
C ARG A 13 16.80 -21.90 4.76
N ALA A 14 16.28 -20.73 4.44
CA ALA A 14 17.02 -19.48 4.53
C ALA A 14 17.35 -19.14 6.00
N ILE A 15 16.39 -19.30 6.90
CA ILE A 15 16.56 -19.07 8.34
C ILE A 15 17.57 -20.04 8.94
N ASN A 16 17.46 -21.34 8.62
CA ASN A 16 18.40 -22.35 9.11
C ASN A 16 19.82 -22.10 8.65
N ARG A 17 20.02 -21.58 7.40
CA ARG A 17 21.35 -21.18 6.92
C ARG A 17 21.93 -19.99 7.68
N GLY A 18 21.09 -19.12 8.20
CA GLY A 18 21.50 -18.01 9.07
C GLY A 18 21.84 -18.42 10.49
N GLY A 19 21.70 -19.71 10.85
CA GLY A 19 21.97 -20.22 12.20
C GLY A 19 20.99 -19.75 13.26
N MET A 20 19.81 -19.28 12.83
CA MET A 20 18.76 -18.77 13.72
C MET A 20 17.81 -19.91 14.13
N ASP A 21 17.44 -19.97 15.41
CA ASP A 21 16.54 -20.99 15.95
C ASP A 21 15.06 -20.54 15.89
N TYR A 22 14.63 -20.25 14.67
CA TYR A 22 13.27 -19.80 14.39
C TYR A 22 12.54 -20.78 13.49
N GLU A 23 11.21 -20.79 13.60
CA GLU A 23 10.31 -21.58 12.78
C GLU A 23 9.44 -20.68 11.92
N VAL A 24 9.23 -21.07 10.66
CA VAL A 24 8.26 -20.43 9.75
C VAL A 24 6.97 -21.22 9.80
N ARG A 25 5.89 -20.58 10.24
CA ARG A 25 4.54 -21.17 10.28
C ARG A 25 3.64 -20.51 9.26
N LEU A 26 2.91 -21.32 8.49
CA LEU A 26 1.81 -20.85 7.66
C LEU A 26 0.60 -20.58 8.55
N TYR A 27 0.14 -19.33 8.65
CA TYR A 27 -1.04 -19.00 9.44
C TYR A 27 -2.28 -18.68 8.60
N ARG A 28 -2.10 -18.30 7.33
CA ARG A 28 -3.21 -17.90 6.47
C ARG A 28 -2.93 -18.15 5.00
N MET A 29 -3.96 -18.55 4.25
CA MET A 29 -3.94 -18.63 2.79
C MET A 29 -4.98 -17.66 2.22
N TYR A 30 -4.62 -16.97 1.14
CA TYR A 30 -5.47 -16.01 0.45
C TYR A 30 -5.80 -16.52 -0.95
N GLY A 31 -7.11 -16.60 -1.27
CA GLY A 31 -7.57 -17.02 -2.59
C GLY A 31 -7.11 -18.43 -2.98
N GLU A 32 -7.04 -18.70 -4.28
CA GLU A 32 -6.71 -20.00 -4.83
C GLU A 32 -5.22 -20.41 -4.65
N LYS A 33 -4.74 -20.45 -3.41
CA LYS A 33 -3.36 -20.86 -3.03
C LYS A 33 -2.23 -19.98 -3.57
N ARG A 34 -2.54 -18.72 -3.86
CA ARG A 34 -1.63 -17.82 -4.58
C ARG A 34 -0.91 -16.82 -3.71
N SER A 35 -1.45 -16.51 -2.53
CA SER A 35 -0.83 -15.65 -1.54
C SER A 35 -0.99 -16.28 -0.18
N ALA A 36 -0.01 -16.12 0.70
CA ALA A 36 -0.01 -16.74 2.01
C ALA A 36 0.58 -15.81 3.06
N GLY A 37 0.07 -15.89 4.28
CA GLY A 37 0.61 -15.24 5.45
C GLY A 37 1.45 -16.22 6.27
N PHE A 38 2.63 -15.78 6.66
CA PHE A 38 3.59 -16.55 7.45
C PHE A 38 3.92 -15.82 8.75
N GLU A 39 4.15 -16.59 9.78
CA GLU A 39 4.68 -16.13 11.06
C GLU A 39 6.08 -16.67 11.26
N LEU A 40 6.98 -15.82 11.76
CA LEU A 40 8.26 -16.23 12.28
C LEU A 40 8.14 -16.38 13.79
N VAL A 41 8.40 -17.59 14.28
CA VAL A 41 8.21 -17.97 15.67
C VAL A 41 9.54 -18.39 16.29
N ASP A 42 9.83 -17.90 17.48
CA ASP A 42 10.96 -18.37 18.28
C ASP A 42 10.64 -19.78 18.79
N ARG A 43 11.49 -20.77 18.45
CA ARG A 43 11.27 -22.19 18.84
C ARG A 43 11.36 -22.44 20.34
N ASN A 44 12.07 -21.57 21.06
CA ASN A 44 12.30 -21.78 22.49
C ASN A 44 11.15 -21.19 23.33
N THR A 45 10.58 -20.08 22.89
CA THR A 45 9.54 -19.35 23.64
C THR A 45 8.15 -19.47 23.05
N ASP A 46 8.03 -19.99 21.81
CA ASP A 46 6.80 -20.01 21.01
C ASP A 46 6.22 -18.59 20.73
N GLU A 47 7.06 -17.56 20.88
CA GLU A 47 6.68 -16.18 20.63
C GLU A 47 6.69 -15.85 19.14
N ILE A 48 5.63 -15.21 18.66
CA ILE A 48 5.57 -14.70 17.28
C ILE A 48 6.38 -13.41 17.21
N LEU A 49 7.51 -13.43 16.51
CA LEU A 49 8.38 -12.28 16.33
C LEU A 49 7.80 -11.28 15.33
N PHE A 50 7.29 -11.76 14.21
CA PHE A 50 6.57 -10.96 13.22
C PHE A 50 5.78 -11.84 12.26
N SER A 51 4.84 -11.20 11.54
CA SER A 51 4.08 -11.82 10.47
C SER A 51 4.44 -11.15 9.14
N MET A 52 4.42 -11.92 8.05
CA MET A 52 4.61 -11.41 6.69
C MET A 52 3.59 -12.00 5.73
N ASP A 53 3.13 -11.20 4.79
CA ASP A 53 2.31 -11.67 3.67
C ASP A 53 3.18 -11.79 2.42
N VAL A 54 3.07 -12.92 1.72
CA VAL A 54 3.78 -13.18 0.46
C VAL A 54 2.75 -13.35 -0.66
N ASP A 55 2.85 -12.49 -1.67
CA ASP A 55 2.04 -12.57 -2.88
C ASP A 55 2.94 -12.93 -4.08
N VAL A 56 2.71 -14.12 -4.65
CA VAL A 56 3.51 -14.65 -5.78
C VAL A 56 2.87 -14.43 -7.15
N ASN A 57 1.75 -13.73 -7.20
CA ASN A 57 0.96 -13.60 -8.43
C ASN A 57 1.08 -12.25 -9.09
N ARG A 58 1.82 -11.34 -8.47
CA ARG A 58 2.04 -10.04 -9.06
C ARG A 58 3.05 -10.15 -10.20
N PRO A 59 2.85 -9.39 -11.28
CA PRO A 59 3.88 -9.21 -12.28
C PRO A 59 5.19 -8.77 -11.64
N ILE A 60 6.31 -9.14 -12.24
CA ILE A 60 7.62 -8.67 -11.79
C ILE A 60 7.64 -7.14 -11.95
N THR A 61 7.71 -6.45 -10.83
CA THR A 61 7.73 -4.98 -10.80
C THR A 61 9.17 -4.47 -10.64
N PRO A 62 9.47 -3.24 -11.10
CA PRO A 62 10.78 -2.63 -10.89
C PRO A 62 11.15 -2.59 -9.40
N THR A 63 12.34 -3.06 -9.09
CA THR A 63 12.89 -3.08 -7.73
C THR A 63 14.17 -2.26 -7.68
N GLN A 64 14.51 -1.78 -6.47
CA GLN A 64 15.81 -1.17 -6.18
C GLN A 64 16.39 -1.71 -4.88
N ILE A 65 17.67 -1.48 -4.67
CA ILE A 65 18.35 -1.85 -3.43
C ILE A 65 18.22 -0.68 -2.46
N TYR A 66 17.80 -0.99 -1.25
CA TYR A 66 17.77 -0.07 -0.12
C TYR A 66 18.82 -0.48 0.90
N ALA A 67 19.37 0.51 1.60
CA ALA A 67 20.26 0.30 2.74
C ALA A 67 19.71 1.07 3.94
N VAL A 68 19.40 0.34 5.01
CA VAL A 68 18.89 0.90 6.26
C VAL A 68 19.65 0.23 7.41
N ASP A 69 20.24 1.01 8.27
CA ASP A 69 20.99 0.53 9.46
C ASP A 69 22.03 -0.58 9.15
N GLY A 70 22.71 -0.44 8.01
CA GLY A 70 23.71 -1.42 7.57
C GLY A 70 23.14 -2.67 6.90
N ILE A 71 21.82 -2.81 6.81
CA ILE A 71 21.16 -3.92 6.14
C ILE A 71 20.79 -3.50 4.72
N CYS A 72 21.23 -4.29 3.73
CA CYS A 72 20.85 -4.11 2.33
C CYS A 72 19.73 -5.09 1.95
N PHE A 73 18.67 -4.56 1.35
CA PHE A 73 17.56 -5.39 0.86
C PHE A 73 17.03 -4.86 -0.46
N ARG A 74 16.39 -5.74 -1.21
CA ARG A 74 15.71 -5.39 -2.46
C ARG A 74 14.24 -5.12 -2.17
N GLY A 75 13.76 -3.95 -2.55
CA GLY A 75 12.36 -3.56 -2.42
C GLY A 75 11.78 -3.01 -3.71
N VAL A 76 10.49 -2.79 -3.77
CA VAL A 76 9.83 -2.12 -4.90
C VAL A 76 10.34 -0.69 -5.05
N SER A 77 10.38 -0.18 -6.27
CA SER A 77 10.77 1.21 -6.51
C SER A 77 9.75 2.20 -5.88
N PRO A 78 10.16 3.41 -5.50
CA PRO A 78 9.22 4.42 -5.00
C PRO A 78 8.08 4.69 -5.98
N LEU A 79 8.38 4.72 -7.27
CA LEU A 79 7.38 4.92 -8.32
C LEU A 79 6.33 3.80 -8.34
N GLN A 80 6.75 2.53 -8.21
CA GLN A 80 5.82 1.40 -8.10
C GLN A 80 4.98 1.49 -6.82
N MET A 81 5.61 1.89 -5.71
CA MET A 81 4.91 2.06 -4.44
C MET A 81 3.81 3.13 -4.54
N ILE A 82 4.12 4.27 -5.17
CA ILE A 82 3.14 5.34 -5.42
C ILE A 82 2.01 4.82 -6.29
N ALA A 83 2.33 4.18 -7.42
CA ALA A 83 1.34 3.65 -8.37
C ALA A 83 0.39 2.65 -7.68
N ASP A 84 0.92 1.72 -6.89
CA ASP A 84 0.11 0.75 -6.14
C ASP A 84 -0.87 1.42 -5.18
N LYS A 85 -0.42 2.47 -4.46
CA LYS A 85 -1.28 3.20 -3.52
C LYS A 85 -2.30 4.07 -4.23
N VAL A 86 -1.94 4.70 -5.34
CA VAL A 86 -2.87 5.46 -6.17
C VAL A 86 -3.98 4.55 -6.70
N ALA A 87 -3.64 3.36 -7.20
CA ALA A 87 -4.64 2.38 -7.65
C ALA A 87 -5.62 1.99 -6.53
N VAL A 88 -5.14 1.83 -5.28
CA VAL A 88 -6.00 1.53 -4.13
C VAL A 88 -6.86 2.73 -3.72
N VAL A 89 -6.27 3.92 -3.65
CA VAL A 89 -6.97 5.15 -3.21
C VAL A 89 -8.02 5.59 -4.23
N SER A 90 -7.84 5.22 -5.50
CA SER A 90 -8.82 5.50 -6.56
C SER A 90 -10.09 4.64 -6.50
N THR A 91 -10.18 3.65 -5.59
CA THR A 91 -11.35 2.76 -5.49
C THR A 91 -12.43 3.30 -4.55
N ASP A 92 -13.68 2.83 -4.74
CA ASP A 92 -14.83 3.21 -3.90
C ASP A 92 -14.67 2.88 -2.41
N LYS A 93 -13.95 1.80 -2.10
CA LYS A 93 -13.79 1.27 -0.74
C LYS A 93 -12.51 1.73 -0.06
N VAL A 94 -11.92 2.84 -0.49
CA VAL A 94 -10.68 3.41 0.05
C VAL A 94 -10.72 3.61 1.58
N PHE A 95 -11.87 3.87 2.16
CA PHE A 95 -12.04 4.00 3.62
C PHE A 95 -11.62 2.74 4.39
N ARG A 96 -11.65 1.56 3.77
CA ARG A 96 -11.11 0.30 4.34
C ARG A 96 -9.59 0.21 4.22
N ARG A 97 -9.00 1.12 3.48
CA ARG A 97 -7.57 1.16 3.14
C ARG A 97 -6.94 2.49 3.56
N ILE A 98 -7.38 3.03 4.69
CA ILE A 98 -6.91 4.34 5.20
C ILE A 98 -5.39 4.41 5.34
N LYS A 99 -4.72 3.27 5.58
CA LYS A 99 -3.26 3.18 5.60
C LYS A 99 -2.66 3.70 4.30
N ASP A 100 -3.23 3.36 3.14
CA ASP A 100 -2.69 3.76 1.84
C ASP A 100 -2.82 5.28 1.62
N VAL A 101 -3.85 5.92 2.18
CA VAL A 101 -4.00 7.39 2.20
C VAL A 101 -2.92 8.03 3.09
N VAL A 102 -2.68 7.46 4.28
CA VAL A 102 -1.63 7.91 5.20
C VAL A 102 -0.25 7.74 4.58
N ASP A 103 -0.01 6.61 3.92
CA ASP A 103 1.26 6.37 3.23
C ASP A 103 1.49 7.40 2.10
N LEU A 104 0.46 7.73 1.30
CA LEU A 104 0.57 8.78 0.27
C LEU A 104 0.87 10.16 0.88
N TYR A 105 0.31 10.48 2.04
CA TYR A 105 0.65 11.71 2.77
C TYR A 105 2.15 11.81 3.09
N TYR A 106 2.76 10.73 3.61
CA TYR A 106 4.20 10.75 3.90
C TYR A 106 5.04 10.70 2.63
N ILE A 107 4.63 9.93 1.64
CA ILE A 107 5.28 9.85 0.32
C ILE A 107 5.31 11.23 -0.35
N SER A 108 4.24 12.01 -0.27
CA SER A 108 4.14 13.35 -0.86
C SER A 108 5.17 14.36 -0.31
N LYS A 109 5.73 14.09 0.87
CA LYS A 109 6.77 14.93 1.47
C LYS A 109 8.16 14.67 0.88
N VAL A 110 8.34 13.56 0.17
CA VAL A 110 9.65 13.07 -0.29
C VAL A 110 9.73 12.91 -1.80
N PHE A 111 8.61 12.54 -2.43
CA PHE A 111 8.56 12.22 -3.86
C PHE A 111 7.54 13.08 -4.60
N GLU A 112 7.94 13.59 -5.75
CA GLU A 112 7.04 14.30 -6.67
C GLU A 112 6.11 13.31 -7.38
N PHE A 113 4.92 13.80 -7.77
CA PHE A 113 3.93 13.04 -8.51
C PHE A 113 4.10 13.27 -10.01
N ASP A 114 4.56 12.24 -10.72
CA ASP A 114 4.68 12.24 -12.17
C ASP A 114 3.57 11.39 -12.80
N VAL A 115 2.55 12.05 -13.31
CA VAL A 115 1.34 11.41 -13.88
C VAL A 115 1.68 10.40 -14.95
N GLN A 116 2.58 10.77 -15.89
CA GLN A 116 2.91 9.88 -17.02
C GLN A 116 3.62 8.62 -16.57
N LYS A 117 4.55 8.76 -15.62
CA LYS A 117 5.24 7.62 -15.03
C LYS A 117 4.30 6.73 -14.22
N ILE A 118 3.35 7.33 -13.48
CA ILE A 118 2.35 6.57 -12.72
C ILE A 118 1.48 5.74 -13.67
N TYR A 119 0.92 6.33 -14.74
CA TYR A 119 0.12 5.58 -15.71
C TYR A 119 0.91 4.46 -16.37
N SER A 120 2.13 4.71 -16.81
CA SER A 120 2.97 3.68 -17.41
C SER A 120 3.29 2.54 -16.44
N THR A 121 3.55 2.87 -15.17
CA THR A 121 3.82 1.90 -14.11
C THR A 121 2.60 1.04 -13.80
N LEU A 122 1.41 1.65 -13.70
CA LEU A 122 0.15 0.92 -13.52
C LEU A 122 -0.09 -0.07 -14.66
N LYS A 123 0.11 0.39 -15.91
CA LYS A 123 -0.03 -0.47 -17.08
C LYS A 123 0.95 -1.66 -17.04
N CYS A 124 2.20 -1.45 -16.69
CA CYS A 124 3.21 -2.51 -16.58
C CYS A 124 2.89 -3.50 -15.46
N SER A 125 2.27 -3.05 -14.36
CA SER A 125 1.87 -3.90 -13.24
C SER A 125 0.44 -4.45 -13.37
N GLU A 126 -0.18 -4.34 -14.56
CA GLU A 126 -1.54 -4.81 -14.85
C GLU A 126 -2.60 -4.26 -13.88
N ARG A 127 -2.38 -3.04 -13.41
CA ARG A 127 -3.30 -2.34 -12.51
C ARG A 127 -4.02 -1.20 -13.24
N THR A 128 -5.22 -0.92 -12.79
CA THR A 128 -6.03 0.20 -13.27
C THR A 128 -6.23 1.22 -12.17
N MET A 129 -6.35 2.48 -12.56
CA MET A 129 -6.78 3.56 -11.69
C MET A 129 -8.29 3.72 -11.82
N GLY A 130 -8.99 3.83 -10.68
CA GLY A 130 -10.42 4.14 -10.62
C GLY A 130 -10.69 5.63 -10.74
N ASP A 131 -11.89 6.04 -10.39
CA ASP A 131 -12.41 7.40 -10.53
C ASP A 131 -12.28 8.27 -9.27
N PHE A 132 -11.72 7.75 -8.19
CA PHE A 132 -11.54 8.42 -6.89
C PHE A 132 -12.85 8.81 -6.17
N GLN A 133 -14.02 8.31 -6.59
CA GLN A 133 -15.30 8.66 -5.97
C GLN A 133 -15.30 8.36 -4.46
N GLY A 134 -14.77 7.21 -4.06
CA GLY A 134 -14.64 6.88 -2.64
C GLY A 134 -13.79 7.87 -1.86
N PHE A 135 -12.70 8.36 -2.44
CA PHE A 135 -11.84 9.36 -1.82
C PHE A 135 -12.51 10.75 -1.74
N LEU A 136 -13.17 11.17 -2.81
CA LEU A 136 -13.74 12.52 -2.90
C LEU A 136 -15.07 12.65 -2.17
N GLN A 137 -15.96 11.65 -2.25
CA GLN A 137 -17.35 11.75 -1.76
C GLN A 137 -17.54 11.16 -0.36
N ARG A 138 -16.62 10.28 0.10
CA ARG A 138 -16.76 9.57 1.38
C ARG A 138 -15.77 10.07 2.43
N LYS A 139 -15.58 11.39 2.51
CA LYS A 139 -14.63 12.03 3.42
C LYS A 139 -14.88 11.65 4.89
N GLU A 140 -16.14 11.57 5.31
CA GLU A 140 -16.48 11.24 6.71
C GLU A 140 -16.20 9.78 7.04
N ASP A 141 -16.38 8.84 6.10
CA ASP A 141 -15.99 7.45 6.30
C ASP A 141 -14.45 7.30 6.40
N LEU A 142 -13.72 8.09 5.62
CA LEU A 142 -12.26 8.17 5.71
C LEU A 142 -11.83 8.72 7.07
N ARG A 143 -12.48 9.79 7.56
CA ARG A 143 -12.22 10.38 8.88
C ARG A 143 -12.43 9.34 9.97
N HIS A 144 -13.59 8.67 9.96
CA HIS A 144 -13.90 7.63 10.94
C HIS A 144 -12.86 6.48 10.95
N SER A 145 -12.41 6.06 9.76
CA SER A 145 -11.36 5.05 9.64
C SER A 145 -10.01 5.58 10.12
N TYR A 146 -9.70 6.85 9.83
CA TYR A 146 -8.49 7.51 10.29
C TYR A 146 -8.44 7.64 11.82
N ASP A 147 -9.55 7.98 12.46
CA ASP A 147 -9.62 8.12 13.91
C ASP A 147 -9.27 6.81 14.63
N LYS A 148 -9.67 5.68 14.04
CA LYS A 148 -9.34 4.34 14.53
C LYS A 148 -7.94 3.86 14.16
N PHE A 149 -7.31 4.50 13.17
CA PHE A 149 -5.98 4.11 12.70
C PHE A 149 -4.91 4.46 13.75
N ARG A 150 -4.10 3.45 14.09
CA ARG A 150 -3.00 3.60 15.04
C ARG A 150 -1.69 3.81 14.29
N PHE A 151 -0.98 4.85 14.66
CA PHE A 151 0.38 5.11 14.18
C PHE A 151 1.36 4.28 15.01
N ALA A 152 2.52 3.96 14.40
CA ALA A 152 3.61 3.34 15.14
C ALA A 152 4.04 4.21 16.33
N GLY A 153 4.54 3.58 17.39
CA GLY A 153 4.95 4.28 18.60
C GLY A 153 5.95 5.41 18.32
N GLY A 154 5.73 6.56 18.92
CA GLY A 154 6.58 7.74 18.77
C GLY A 154 6.29 8.63 17.55
N VAL A 155 5.42 8.21 16.63
CA VAL A 155 5.00 9.04 15.51
C VAL A 155 3.81 9.90 15.89
N ASN A 156 3.96 11.23 15.78
CA ASN A 156 2.86 12.16 16.01
C ASN A 156 1.80 12.02 14.91
N LYS A 157 0.55 11.78 15.32
CA LYS A 157 -0.58 11.62 14.40
C LYS A 157 -1.02 12.99 13.87
N PRO A 158 -0.85 13.28 12.55
CA PRO A 158 -1.29 14.56 11.99
C PRO A 158 -2.83 14.70 12.04
N PRO A 159 -3.40 15.91 12.04
CA PRO A 159 -4.84 16.09 11.89
C PRO A 159 -5.34 15.50 10.55
N PHE A 160 -6.49 14.83 10.58
CA PHE A 160 -7.07 14.20 9.36
C PHE A 160 -7.21 15.18 8.19
N ASP A 161 -7.70 16.41 8.46
CA ASP A 161 -7.91 17.39 7.39
C ASP A 161 -6.59 17.85 6.74
N ALA A 162 -5.49 17.83 7.47
CA ALA A 162 -4.17 18.08 6.91
C ALA A 162 -3.74 16.92 5.99
N VAL A 163 -3.91 15.68 6.44
CA VAL A 163 -3.62 14.49 5.63
C VAL A 163 -4.46 14.46 4.36
N TYR A 164 -5.78 14.65 4.48
CA TYR A 164 -6.70 14.63 3.35
C TYR A 164 -6.38 15.71 2.32
N ARG A 165 -6.17 16.96 2.78
CA ARG A 165 -5.82 18.10 1.92
C ARG A 165 -4.52 17.86 1.15
N GLU A 166 -3.46 17.43 1.84
CA GLU A 166 -2.17 17.16 1.22
C GLU A 166 -2.25 16.05 0.17
N VAL A 167 -2.96 14.96 0.48
CA VAL A 167 -3.15 13.88 -0.50
C VAL A 167 -3.99 14.35 -1.69
N LYS A 168 -5.04 15.18 -1.48
CA LYS A 168 -5.82 15.77 -2.57
C LYS A 168 -4.95 16.65 -3.46
N ILE A 169 -4.06 17.47 -2.89
CA ILE A 169 -3.09 18.28 -3.64
C ILE A 169 -2.11 17.40 -4.40
N TYR A 170 -1.57 16.37 -3.77
CA TYR A 170 -0.63 15.44 -4.38
C TYR A 170 -1.21 14.72 -5.59
N LEU A 171 -2.50 14.36 -5.54
CA LEU A 171 -3.22 13.65 -6.59
C LEU A 171 -3.93 14.58 -7.60
N LYS A 172 -3.80 15.92 -7.50
CA LYS A 172 -4.58 16.90 -8.25
C LYS A 172 -4.67 16.66 -9.76
N ASP A 173 -3.58 16.15 -10.36
CA ASP A 173 -3.48 15.95 -11.80
C ASP A 173 -4.15 14.67 -12.32
N VAL A 174 -4.56 13.78 -11.41
CA VAL A 174 -5.29 12.53 -11.73
C VAL A 174 -6.71 12.52 -11.16
N LEU A 175 -7.05 13.46 -10.27
CA LEU A 175 -8.41 13.59 -9.78
C LEU A 175 -9.33 14.10 -10.89
N PRO A 176 -10.61 13.68 -10.92
CA PRO A 176 -11.61 14.25 -11.80
C PRO A 176 -11.67 15.76 -11.59
N LYS A 177 -11.63 16.53 -12.68
CA LYS A 177 -11.91 17.97 -12.59
C LYS A 177 -13.31 18.15 -12.06
N GLU A 178 -13.48 18.95 -10.99
CA GLU A 178 -14.80 19.34 -10.53
C GLU A 178 -15.49 20.03 -11.70
N ALA A 179 -16.63 19.51 -12.15
CA ALA A 179 -17.45 20.18 -13.14
C ALA A 179 -17.81 21.56 -12.55
N SER A 180 -17.30 22.61 -13.15
CA SER A 180 -17.63 23.98 -12.76
C SER A 180 -19.15 24.12 -12.86
N LYS A 181 -19.80 24.46 -11.76
CA LYS A 181 -21.26 24.70 -11.67
C LYS A 181 -21.68 26.00 -12.35
N GLU A 182 -20.98 26.44 -13.38
CA GLU A 182 -21.22 27.76 -14.03
C GLU A 182 -22.07 27.72 -15.31
N ASP A 183 -22.44 26.52 -15.82
CA ASP A 183 -23.19 26.44 -17.09
C ASP A 183 -24.71 26.14 -16.93
N ALA A 184 -25.29 26.29 -15.73
CA ALA A 184 -26.71 25.97 -15.50
C ALA A 184 -27.63 27.19 -15.26
N ASP A 185 -27.14 28.43 -15.44
CA ASP A 185 -27.98 29.63 -15.25
C ASP A 185 -27.88 30.63 -16.42
N GLY A 186 -28.13 30.16 -17.60
CA GLY A 186 -28.13 30.99 -18.82
C GLY A 186 -29.12 30.53 -19.85
N GLY A 187 -30.43 30.66 -19.58
CA GLY A 187 -31.40 30.32 -20.63
C GLY A 187 -32.86 30.43 -20.27
N GLN A 188 -33.29 31.59 -19.73
CA GLN A 188 -34.69 32.04 -19.85
C GLN A 188 -34.70 33.55 -20.01
N GLN A 189 -34.83 33.97 -21.25
CA GLN A 189 -35.51 35.19 -21.65
C GLN A 189 -36.30 34.89 -22.91
#